data_5b0eb9a1ba25556d28d5ae587e644b1a
#
_entry.id   5b0eb9a1ba25556d28d5ae587e644b1a
#
_cell.length_a   1.000
_cell.length_b   1.000
_cell.length_c   1.000
_cell.angle_alpha   90.00
_cell.angle_beta   90.00
_cell.angle_gamma   90.00
#
_symmetry.space_group_name_H-M   'P 1'
#
loop_
_entity.id
_entity.type
_entity.pdbx_description
1 polymer ?
#
loop_
_entity_poly.entity_id
_entity_poly.type
_entity_poly.pdbx_seq_one_letter_code
_entity_poly.pdbx_strand_id
1 'polypeptide(L)'
;EEITGIDIVKEQLWIAQTGETALKQSDIDPRGHSIECRINAENPALDFQPSPGVISVCHQPSGFRTRVDGSVFQGCKITPYYDSLIAKVICKGRNRTEAIQRTLRSLDEFVLEGITTTIDLHKKILQHDKFINSNFDTNWLSREKFF
;
A
#
# COMPACT_ATOMS: atom_id res chain seq x y z
N GLU A 1 11.99 -3.47 -1.57
CA GLU A 1 12.62 -3.66 -0.24
C GLU A 1 12.22 -5.00 0.36
N GLU A 2 10.93 -5.28 0.57
CA GLU A 2 10.44 -6.45 1.30
C GLU A 2 10.90 -7.80 0.74
N ILE A 3 11.03 -7.93 -0.57
CA ILE A 3 11.43 -9.19 -1.21
C ILE A 3 12.94 -9.34 -1.38
N THR A 4 13.71 -8.25 -1.33
CA THR A 4 15.16 -8.26 -1.53
C THR A 4 15.95 -8.05 -0.23
N GLY A 5 15.33 -7.38 0.77
CA GLY A 5 16.01 -6.95 1.99
C GLY A 5 16.92 -5.74 1.80
N ILE A 6 16.86 -5.09 0.63
CA ILE A 6 17.67 -3.89 0.33
C ILE A 6 16.89 -2.64 0.70
N ASP A 7 17.49 -1.78 1.49
CA ASP A 7 16.98 -0.44 1.81
C ASP A 7 17.28 0.50 0.64
N ILE A 8 16.27 0.70 -0.22
CA ILE A 8 16.42 1.49 -1.45
C ILE A 8 16.72 2.96 -1.13
N VAL A 9 16.12 3.52 -0.09
CA VAL A 9 16.34 4.93 0.29
C VAL A 9 17.77 5.12 0.78
N LYS A 10 18.29 4.20 1.59
CA LYS A 10 19.69 4.21 2.02
C LYS A 10 20.65 4.13 0.83
N GLU A 11 20.37 3.25 -0.13
CA GLU A 11 21.18 3.14 -1.36
C GLU A 11 21.12 4.42 -2.19
N GLN A 12 19.95 5.06 -2.34
CA GLN A 12 19.82 6.34 -3.00
C GLN A 12 20.68 7.44 -2.35
N LEU A 13 20.66 7.52 -1.03
CA LEU A 13 21.48 8.48 -0.26
C LEU A 13 22.98 8.19 -0.43
N TRP A 14 23.36 6.92 -0.41
CA TRP A 14 24.74 6.49 -0.61
C TRP A 14 25.24 6.86 -2.00
N ILE A 15 24.47 6.56 -3.04
CA ILE A 15 24.81 6.92 -4.43
C ILE A 15 24.92 8.43 -4.58
N ALA A 16 23.99 9.20 -3.97
CA ALA A 16 24.04 10.66 -4.03
C ALA A 16 25.30 11.23 -3.37
N GLN A 17 25.80 10.58 -2.32
CA GLN A 17 26.99 10.99 -1.59
C GLN A 17 28.29 10.57 -2.27
N THR A 18 28.34 9.37 -2.84
CA THR A 18 29.59 8.73 -3.31
C THR A 18 29.69 8.64 -4.84
N GLY A 19 28.58 8.77 -5.55
CA GLY A 19 28.48 8.53 -6.99
C GLY A 19 28.39 7.05 -7.39
N GLU A 20 28.44 6.13 -6.45
CA GLU A 20 28.56 4.69 -6.71
C GLU A 20 27.63 3.87 -5.78
N THR A 21 27.29 2.65 -6.20
CA THR A 21 26.66 1.63 -5.34
C THR A 21 27.60 0.44 -5.21
N ALA A 22 27.64 -0.15 -4.02
CA ALA A 22 28.34 -1.42 -3.77
C ALA A 22 27.55 -2.65 -4.25
N LEU A 23 26.24 -2.49 -4.55
CA LEU A 23 25.36 -3.58 -4.97
C LEU A 23 25.66 -4.00 -6.41
N LYS A 24 25.68 -5.31 -6.63
CA LYS A 24 25.75 -5.93 -7.96
C LYS A 24 24.43 -6.65 -8.22
N GLN A 25 24.05 -6.80 -9.48
CA GLN A 25 22.85 -7.54 -9.85
C GLN A 25 22.85 -8.97 -9.31
N SER A 26 24.03 -9.60 -9.18
CA SER A 26 24.20 -10.94 -8.58
C SER A 26 23.84 -11.02 -7.10
N ASP A 27 23.83 -9.88 -6.39
CA ASP A 27 23.55 -9.83 -4.95
C ASP A 27 22.04 -9.75 -4.69
N ILE A 28 21.25 -9.56 -5.75
CA ILE A 28 19.78 -9.42 -5.69
C ILE A 28 19.13 -10.79 -5.81
N ASP A 29 18.64 -11.31 -4.68
CA ASP A 29 17.90 -12.58 -4.61
C ASP A 29 16.47 -12.33 -4.07
N PRO A 30 15.49 -12.07 -4.96
CA PRO A 30 14.11 -11.80 -4.54
C PRO A 30 13.47 -13.04 -3.90
N ARG A 31 12.96 -12.91 -2.66
CA ARG A 31 12.34 -14.00 -1.90
C ARG A 31 10.91 -13.69 -1.52
N GLY A 32 10.01 -14.55 -1.95
CA GLY A 32 8.57 -14.42 -1.66
C GLY A 32 7.87 -13.45 -2.60
N HIS A 33 6.76 -12.91 -2.15
CA HIS A 33 5.91 -11.96 -2.88
C HIS A 33 5.46 -10.86 -1.94
N SER A 34 5.43 -9.61 -2.41
CA SER A 34 4.95 -8.48 -1.61
C SER A 34 3.89 -7.69 -2.37
N ILE A 35 2.94 -7.17 -1.63
CA ILE A 35 1.88 -6.28 -2.13
C ILE A 35 1.88 -5.02 -1.27
N GLU A 36 1.87 -3.86 -1.93
CA GLU A 36 1.68 -2.56 -1.31
C GLU A 36 0.30 -2.02 -1.70
N CYS A 37 -0.47 -1.57 -0.71
CA CYS A 37 -1.70 -0.80 -0.89
C CYS A 37 -1.49 0.63 -0.42
N ARG A 38 -1.63 1.60 -1.32
CA ARG A 38 -1.58 3.03 -1.01
C ARG A 38 -2.94 3.48 -0.50
N ILE A 39 -3.03 3.77 0.77
CA ILE A 39 -4.26 4.23 1.41
C ILE A 39 -4.36 5.74 1.25
N ASN A 40 -5.29 6.17 0.43
CA ASN A 40 -5.56 7.57 0.14
C ASN A 40 -6.87 8.00 0.82
N ALA A 41 -6.90 9.25 1.31
CA ALA A 41 -8.11 9.91 1.79
C ALA A 41 -8.94 10.41 0.59
N GLU A 42 -9.55 9.48 -0.12
CA GLU A 42 -10.31 9.70 -1.35
C GLU A 42 -11.57 8.84 -1.36
N ASN A 43 -12.59 9.29 -2.09
CA ASN A 43 -13.82 8.53 -2.30
C ASN A 43 -13.84 7.91 -3.70
N PRO A 44 -13.56 6.59 -3.85
CA PRO A 44 -13.57 5.92 -5.14
C PRO A 44 -14.94 5.92 -5.84
N ALA A 45 -16.04 5.99 -5.09
CA ALA A 45 -17.39 6.05 -5.66
C ALA A 45 -17.75 7.45 -6.25
N LEU A 46 -16.96 8.47 -5.91
CA LEU A 46 -17.10 9.85 -6.40
C LEU A 46 -15.87 10.25 -7.22
N ASP A 47 -15.43 9.39 -8.12
CA ASP A 47 -14.27 9.63 -9.01
C ASP A 47 -13.02 10.10 -8.26
N PHE A 48 -12.73 9.42 -7.14
CA PHE A 48 -11.55 9.67 -6.30
C PHE A 48 -11.46 11.11 -5.75
N GLN A 49 -12.61 11.76 -5.54
CA GLN A 49 -12.60 13.06 -4.88
C GLN A 49 -11.91 12.99 -3.52
N PRO A 50 -11.06 13.98 -3.18
CA PRO A 50 -10.46 14.08 -1.86
C PRO A 50 -11.50 14.05 -0.74
N SER A 51 -11.21 13.34 0.34
CA SER A 51 -12.07 13.23 1.53
C SER A 51 -11.38 13.87 2.74
N PRO A 52 -11.35 15.21 2.83
CA PRO A 52 -10.80 15.88 4.01
C PRO A 52 -11.71 15.67 5.22
N GLY A 53 -11.13 15.68 6.42
CA GLY A 53 -11.87 15.49 7.65
C GLY A 53 -10.96 15.27 8.85
N VAL A 54 -11.54 14.91 9.98
CA VAL A 54 -10.81 14.53 11.19
C VAL A 54 -10.98 13.04 11.40
N ILE A 55 -9.89 12.33 11.57
CA ILE A 55 -9.91 10.90 11.87
C ILE A 55 -10.42 10.69 13.30
N SER A 56 -11.63 10.18 13.43
CA SER A 56 -12.28 9.93 14.74
C SER A 56 -11.82 8.62 15.37
N VAL A 57 -11.52 7.59 14.55
CA VAL A 57 -10.94 6.32 14.97
C VAL A 57 -9.78 5.98 14.05
N CYS A 58 -8.66 5.54 14.63
CA CYS A 58 -7.52 5.04 13.88
C CYS A 58 -6.98 3.77 14.55
N HIS A 59 -7.16 2.63 13.89
CA HIS A 59 -6.55 1.37 14.28
C HIS A 59 -5.76 0.82 13.10
N GLN A 60 -4.43 0.82 13.20
CA GLN A 60 -3.56 0.31 12.15
C GLN A 60 -3.33 -1.20 12.30
N PRO A 61 -3.30 -1.95 11.20
CA PRO A 61 -3.02 -3.39 11.24
C PRO A 61 -1.58 -3.65 11.69
N SER A 62 -1.39 -4.81 12.29
CA SER A 62 -0.07 -5.24 12.75
C SER A 62 0.13 -6.74 12.52
N GLY A 63 1.32 -7.24 12.89
CA GLY A 63 1.62 -8.65 12.87
C GLY A 63 2.74 -9.04 11.92
N PHE A 64 3.03 -10.34 11.87
CA PHE A 64 4.16 -10.87 11.12
C PHE A 64 4.07 -10.58 9.62
N ARG A 65 5.10 -9.93 9.07
CA ARG A 65 5.21 -9.53 7.65
C ARG A 65 4.12 -8.57 7.19
N THR A 66 3.60 -7.77 8.11
CA THR A 66 2.76 -6.61 7.84
C THR A 66 3.52 -5.36 8.29
N ARG A 67 3.69 -4.40 7.39
CA ARG A 67 4.30 -3.10 7.64
C ARG A 67 3.32 -2.02 7.24
N VAL A 68 3.18 -1.01 8.09
CA VAL A 68 2.39 0.19 7.78
C VAL A 68 3.31 1.40 7.87
N ASP A 69 3.46 2.09 6.74
CA ASP A 69 4.15 3.37 6.68
C ASP A 69 3.09 4.47 6.56
N GLY A 70 2.89 5.23 7.62
CA GLY A 70 1.86 6.26 7.65
C GLY A 70 2.10 7.29 8.75
N SER A 71 1.42 8.43 8.61
CA SER A 71 1.51 9.55 9.56
C SER A 71 0.19 9.81 10.29
N VAL A 72 -0.83 8.96 10.08
CA VAL A 72 -2.18 9.19 10.61
C VAL A 72 -2.37 8.57 12.00
N PHE A 73 -3.15 9.26 12.80
CA PHE A 73 -3.53 8.87 14.15
C PHE A 73 -4.92 9.43 14.49
N GLN A 74 -5.52 8.93 15.54
CA GLN A 74 -6.81 9.45 16.02
C GLN A 74 -6.72 10.93 16.38
N GLY A 75 -7.63 11.75 15.85
CA GLY A 75 -7.62 13.21 15.98
C GLY A 75 -6.81 13.93 14.89
N CYS A 76 -6.09 13.22 14.03
CA CYS A 76 -5.38 13.82 12.90
C CYS A 76 -6.37 14.47 11.93
N LYS A 77 -6.06 15.70 11.49
CA LYS A 77 -6.85 16.44 10.49
C LYS A 77 -6.24 16.25 9.11
N ILE A 78 -7.01 15.65 8.23
CA ILE A 78 -6.68 15.52 6.80
C ILE A 78 -7.19 16.77 6.09
N THR A 79 -6.28 17.43 5.37
CA THR A 79 -6.58 18.68 4.66
C THR A 79 -6.53 18.47 3.15
N PRO A 80 -7.22 19.30 2.35
CA PRO A 80 -7.19 19.19 0.88
C PRO A 80 -5.96 19.85 0.25
N TYR A 81 -5.01 20.37 1.04
CA TYR A 81 -3.86 21.15 0.53
C TYR A 81 -2.64 20.31 0.18
N TYR A 82 -2.62 19.05 0.56
CA TYR A 82 -1.53 18.10 0.34
C TYR A 82 -2.04 16.87 -0.41
N ASP A 83 -1.12 16.00 -0.82
CA ASP A 83 -1.44 14.69 -1.39
C ASP A 83 -2.38 13.91 -0.46
N SER A 84 -3.31 13.17 -1.07
CA SER A 84 -4.30 12.36 -0.35
C SER A 84 -3.71 11.09 0.30
N LEU A 85 -2.47 10.72 -0.02
CA LEU A 85 -1.81 9.55 0.53
C LEU A 85 -1.59 9.71 2.04
N ILE A 86 -2.20 8.82 2.83
CA ILE A 86 -2.15 8.87 4.30
C ILE A 86 -1.42 7.69 4.93
N ALA A 87 -1.38 6.55 4.23
CA ALA A 87 -0.63 5.38 4.67
C ALA A 87 -0.32 4.45 3.51
N LYS A 88 0.68 3.58 3.69
CA LYS A 88 0.96 2.43 2.84
C LYS A 88 0.86 1.17 3.69
N VAL A 89 0.08 0.20 3.27
CA VAL A 89 0.04 -1.13 3.87
C VAL A 89 0.85 -2.07 2.98
N ILE A 90 1.92 -2.63 3.53
CA ILE A 90 2.86 -3.49 2.80
C ILE A 90 2.87 -4.85 3.45
N CYS A 91 2.47 -5.88 2.71
CA CYS A 91 2.40 -7.25 3.19
C CYS A 91 3.26 -8.18 2.34
N LYS A 92 4.01 -9.06 3.02
CA LYS A 92 4.85 -10.08 2.37
C LYS A 92 4.33 -11.48 2.65
N GLY A 93 4.27 -12.32 1.63
CA GLY A 93 3.98 -13.75 1.69
C GLY A 93 5.13 -14.59 1.13
N ARG A 94 5.09 -15.90 1.36
CA ARG A 94 6.00 -16.86 0.70
C ARG A 94 5.74 -16.95 -0.80
N ASN A 95 4.49 -16.67 -1.19
CA ASN A 95 4.02 -16.66 -2.58
C ASN A 95 2.92 -15.59 -2.72
N ARG A 96 2.41 -15.41 -3.96
CA ARG A 96 1.38 -14.42 -4.28
C ARG A 96 0.08 -14.63 -3.48
N THR A 97 -0.40 -15.86 -3.39
CA THR A 97 -1.65 -16.19 -2.68
C THR A 97 -1.56 -15.81 -1.20
N GLU A 98 -0.46 -16.15 -0.53
CA GLU A 98 -0.25 -15.76 0.87
C GLU A 98 -0.13 -14.24 1.04
N ALA A 99 0.54 -13.56 0.11
CA ALA A 99 0.62 -12.10 0.13
C ALA A 99 -0.77 -11.46 -0.01
N ILE A 100 -1.62 -11.93 -0.94
CA ILE A 100 -3.00 -11.46 -1.10
C ILE A 100 -3.81 -11.67 0.18
N GLN A 101 -3.80 -12.88 0.74
CA GLN A 101 -4.56 -13.21 1.95
C GLN A 101 -4.12 -12.35 3.14
N ARG A 102 -2.82 -12.14 3.30
CA ARG A 102 -2.26 -11.30 4.37
C ARG A 102 -2.64 -9.83 4.19
N THR A 103 -2.60 -9.34 2.95
CA THR A 103 -3.00 -7.96 2.66
C THR A 103 -4.48 -7.75 2.92
N LEU A 104 -5.36 -8.68 2.51
CA LEU A 104 -6.80 -8.62 2.81
C LEU A 104 -7.05 -8.58 4.31
N ARG A 105 -6.45 -9.50 5.09
CA ARG A 105 -6.54 -9.48 6.55
C ARG A 105 -6.10 -8.13 7.13
N SER A 106 -4.97 -7.60 6.67
CA SER A 106 -4.46 -6.33 7.16
C SER A 106 -5.39 -5.16 6.82
N LEU A 107 -6.02 -5.17 5.63
CA LEU A 107 -7.01 -4.16 5.26
C LEU A 107 -8.31 -4.30 6.05
N ASP A 108 -8.70 -5.51 6.48
CA ASP A 108 -9.85 -5.73 7.36
C ASP A 108 -9.60 -5.24 8.78
N GLU A 109 -8.36 -5.33 9.26
CA GLU A 109 -7.94 -4.80 10.55
C GLU A 109 -7.74 -3.29 10.54
N PHE A 110 -7.55 -2.66 9.35
CA PHE A 110 -7.28 -1.23 9.27
C PHE A 110 -8.57 -0.42 9.36
N VAL A 111 -8.84 0.11 10.53
CA VAL A 111 -10.02 0.95 10.79
C VAL A 111 -9.64 2.42 10.78
N LEU A 112 -10.25 3.18 9.87
CA LEU A 112 -10.15 4.63 9.78
C LEU A 112 -11.58 5.20 9.66
N GLU A 113 -12.02 5.95 10.67
CA GLU A 113 -13.33 6.62 10.65
C GLU A 113 -13.18 8.14 10.62
N GLY A 114 -14.20 8.82 10.12
CA GLY A 114 -14.26 10.28 9.97
C GLY A 114 -13.85 10.79 8.57
N ILE A 115 -13.29 9.91 7.74
CA ILE A 115 -12.96 10.18 6.33
C ILE A 115 -13.27 8.95 5.47
N THR A 116 -13.43 9.16 4.17
CA THR A 116 -13.48 8.05 3.20
C THR A 116 -12.09 7.74 2.68
N THR A 117 -11.79 6.46 2.47
CA THR A 117 -10.47 6.00 2.01
C THR A 117 -10.58 4.98 0.90
N THR A 118 -9.45 4.67 0.27
CA THR A 118 -9.33 3.64 -0.78
C THR A 118 -9.26 2.21 -0.24
N ILE A 119 -9.43 1.97 1.08
CA ILE A 119 -9.33 0.62 1.68
C ILE A 119 -10.29 -0.37 1.00
N ASP A 120 -11.57 -0.01 0.85
CA ASP A 120 -12.56 -0.92 0.26
C ASP A 120 -12.30 -1.19 -1.23
N LEU A 121 -11.76 -0.22 -1.96
CA LEU A 121 -11.31 -0.42 -3.33
C LEU A 121 -10.19 -1.46 -3.38
N HIS A 122 -9.19 -1.36 -2.53
CA HIS A 122 -8.09 -2.34 -2.48
C HIS A 122 -8.60 -3.76 -2.15
N LYS A 123 -9.57 -3.89 -1.24
CA LYS A 123 -10.19 -5.19 -0.95
C LYS A 123 -10.86 -5.79 -2.18
N LYS A 124 -11.63 -4.99 -2.93
CA LYS A 124 -12.27 -5.44 -4.17
C LYS A 124 -11.25 -5.84 -5.24
N ILE A 125 -10.17 -5.07 -5.40
CA ILE A 125 -9.06 -5.38 -6.32
C ILE A 125 -8.42 -6.73 -5.97
N LEU A 126 -8.07 -6.94 -4.70
CA LEU A 126 -7.39 -8.14 -4.22
C LEU A 126 -8.24 -9.41 -4.34
N GLN A 127 -9.57 -9.27 -4.35
CA GLN A 127 -10.53 -10.36 -4.50
C GLN A 127 -10.94 -10.59 -5.96
N HIS A 128 -10.52 -9.73 -6.89
CA HIS A 128 -10.90 -9.84 -8.29
C HIS A 128 -10.10 -10.94 -9.00
N ASP A 129 -10.77 -11.78 -9.79
CA ASP A 129 -10.17 -12.93 -10.50
C ASP A 129 -8.98 -12.54 -11.36
N LYS A 130 -9.06 -11.42 -12.08
CA LYS A 130 -7.95 -10.92 -12.90
C LYS A 130 -6.72 -10.62 -12.04
N PHE A 131 -6.91 -10.03 -10.85
CA PHE A 131 -5.80 -9.74 -9.94
C PHE A 131 -5.22 -11.02 -9.34
N ILE A 132 -6.07 -11.94 -8.87
CA ILE A 132 -5.66 -13.23 -8.30
C ILE A 132 -4.83 -14.02 -9.31
N ASN A 133 -5.28 -14.08 -10.56
CA ASN A 133 -4.65 -14.85 -11.63
C ASN A 133 -3.54 -14.08 -12.38
N SER A 134 -3.17 -12.87 -11.94
CA SER A 134 -2.16 -12.02 -12.59
C SER A 134 -2.49 -11.69 -14.05
N ASN A 135 -3.77 -11.63 -14.42
CA ASN A 135 -4.26 -11.32 -15.76
C ASN A 135 -4.72 -9.86 -15.86
N PHE A 136 -3.80 -8.93 -15.68
CA PHE A 136 -4.05 -7.50 -15.76
C PHE A 136 -2.80 -6.74 -16.23
N ASP A 137 -3.02 -5.55 -16.75
CA ASP A 137 -2.00 -4.54 -17.07
C ASP A 137 -2.19 -3.26 -16.24
N THR A 138 -1.31 -2.30 -16.40
CA THR A 138 -1.34 -1.02 -15.66
C THR A 138 -2.59 -0.19 -15.93
N ASN A 139 -3.27 -0.41 -17.06
CA ASN A 139 -4.50 0.30 -17.45
C ASN A 139 -5.78 -0.46 -17.06
N TRP A 140 -5.64 -1.64 -16.43
CA TRP A 140 -6.80 -2.46 -16.07
C TRP A 140 -7.79 -1.71 -15.18
N LEU A 141 -7.33 -1.03 -14.13
CA LEU A 141 -8.18 -0.33 -13.17
C LEU A 141 -9.04 0.77 -13.80
N SER A 142 -8.55 1.43 -14.85
CA SER A 142 -9.33 2.44 -15.56
C SER A 142 -10.47 1.86 -16.43
N ARG A 143 -10.41 0.56 -16.74
CA ARG A 143 -11.41 -0.16 -17.55
C ARG A 143 -12.41 -0.95 -16.72
N GLU A 144 -12.10 -1.23 -15.46
CA GLU A 144 -12.99 -1.95 -14.54
C GLU A 144 -13.82 -0.96 -13.70
N LYS A 145 -15.05 -1.37 -13.40
CA LYS A 145 -15.93 -0.62 -12.50
C LYS A 145 -16.03 -1.35 -11.17
N PHE A 146 -15.45 -0.78 -10.13
CA PHE A 146 -15.51 -1.32 -8.76
C PHE A 146 -16.62 -0.69 -7.91
N PHE A 147 -17.19 0.44 -8.36
CA PHE A 147 -18.26 1.19 -7.70
C PHE A 147 -19.29 1.68 -8.71
#